data_376d84f2cdc848bec4008b1ede357eb5
#
_entry.id   376d84f2cdc848bec4008b1ede357eb5
#
_cell.length_a   1.000
_cell.length_b   1.000
_cell.length_c   1.000
_cell.angle_alpha   90.00
_cell.angle_beta   90.00
_cell.angle_gamma   90.00
#
_symmetry.space_group_name_H-M   'P 1'
#
loop_
_entity.id
_entity.type
_entity.pdbx_description
1 polymer ?
#
loop_
_entity_poly.entity_id
_entity_poly.type
_entity_poly.pdbx_seq_one_letter_code
_entity_poly.pdbx_strand_id
1 'polypeptide(L)'
;MIKSVMPLSFIIALRFFGLFIVLPVISVYALSLDGANATLVGIVVGGYALTQVVFQVPFGVMSDKLGRKGTIITGLLLFAIGSLICAIATDIYTLMLGRLLQGSGAIGAVVTAMISDLVKEHERSKAMALMGSFIGLAFAIAMLAGPLIGGFIGVPVLFYITMFLALISIYILIKKVPNPPIITHTYNDKLRLSDVLGNTNINRMNITNFLQKALMTFAFLVIPIILTKTY
;
A
#
# COMPACT_ATOMS: atom_id res chain seq x y z
N MET A 1 -4.47 -12.70 21.13
CA MET A 1 -4.49 -11.45 20.35
C MET A 1 -3.09 -11.02 19.91
N ILE A 2 -2.19 -10.52 20.75
CA ILE A 2 -0.92 -9.89 20.34
C ILE A 2 -0.05 -10.81 19.47
N LYS A 3 0.14 -12.07 19.83
CA LYS A 3 0.99 -13.01 19.07
C LYS A 3 0.55 -13.23 17.61
N SER A 4 -0.73 -13.11 17.30
CA SER A 4 -1.27 -13.31 15.94
C SER A 4 -1.38 -12.00 15.16
N VAL A 5 -1.70 -10.89 15.84
CA VAL A 5 -1.92 -9.58 15.21
C VAL A 5 -0.59 -8.86 14.92
N MET A 6 0.39 -8.96 15.83
CA MET A 6 1.67 -8.25 15.71
C MET A 6 2.44 -8.56 14.41
N PRO A 7 2.59 -9.84 13.99
CA PRO A 7 3.26 -10.12 12.72
C PRO A 7 2.53 -9.54 11.51
N LEU A 8 1.19 -9.58 11.49
CA LEU A 8 0.39 -9.01 10.41
C LEU A 8 0.48 -7.47 10.37
N SER A 9 0.43 -6.84 11.56
CA SER A 9 0.62 -5.39 11.69
C SER A 9 2.01 -4.97 11.22
N PHE A 10 3.03 -5.77 11.49
CA PHE A 10 4.39 -5.52 11.03
C PHE A 10 4.51 -5.69 9.50
N ILE A 11 3.92 -6.73 8.91
CA ILE A 11 3.90 -6.94 7.46
C ILE A 11 3.27 -5.75 6.74
N ILE A 12 2.11 -5.28 7.19
CA ILE A 12 1.44 -4.14 6.57
C ILE A 12 2.24 -2.85 6.77
N ALA A 13 2.89 -2.68 7.91
CA ALA A 13 3.77 -1.55 8.20
C ALA A 13 4.99 -1.53 7.27
N LEU A 14 5.68 -2.67 7.06
CA LEU A 14 6.79 -2.78 6.11
C LEU A 14 6.37 -2.43 4.68
N ARG A 15 5.19 -2.87 4.26
CA ARG A 15 4.66 -2.52 2.95
C ARG A 15 4.39 -1.02 2.82
N PHE A 16 3.76 -0.42 3.84
CA PHE A 16 3.51 1.03 3.85
C PHE A 16 4.80 1.84 4.00
N PHE A 17 5.76 1.36 4.76
CA PHE A 17 7.09 1.96 4.84
C PHE A 17 7.73 2.04 3.45
N GLY A 18 7.73 0.92 2.70
CA GLY A 18 8.27 0.90 1.33
C GLY A 18 7.52 1.84 0.37
N LEU A 19 6.23 2.07 0.57
CA LEU A 19 5.47 3.07 -0.17
C LEU A 19 5.86 4.49 0.22
N PHE A 20 5.89 4.77 1.53
CA PHE A 20 6.07 6.12 2.05
C PHE A 20 7.51 6.64 1.90
N ILE A 21 8.52 5.75 1.91
CA ILE A 21 9.93 6.15 1.80
C ILE A 21 10.23 6.81 0.44
N VAL A 22 9.48 6.48 -0.60
CA VAL A 22 9.66 7.02 -1.94
C VAL A 22 8.86 8.32 -2.16
N LEU A 23 7.72 8.50 -1.43
CA LEU A 23 6.79 9.60 -1.67
C LEU A 23 7.43 10.99 -1.69
N PRO A 24 8.32 11.38 -0.74
CA PRO A 24 8.84 12.74 -0.71
C PRO A 24 9.82 13.08 -1.85
N VAL A 25 10.36 12.07 -2.52
CA VAL A 25 11.39 12.25 -3.56
C VAL A 25 10.96 11.84 -4.96
N ILE A 26 9.87 11.08 -5.09
CA ILE A 26 9.47 10.46 -6.36
C ILE A 26 9.14 11.47 -7.46
N SER A 27 8.50 12.58 -7.13
CA SER A 27 8.10 13.60 -8.14
C SER A 27 9.31 14.27 -8.77
N VAL A 28 10.32 14.61 -7.98
CA VAL A 28 11.56 15.20 -8.45
C VAL A 28 12.38 14.19 -9.25
N TYR A 29 12.51 12.96 -8.74
CA TYR A 29 13.17 11.87 -9.44
C TYR A 29 12.50 11.53 -10.79
N ALA A 30 11.19 11.45 -10.82
CA ALA A 30 10.45 11.16 -12.05
C ALA A 30 10.65 12.25 -13.11
N LEU A 31 10.79 13.54 -12.71
CA LEU A 31 11.09 14.64 -13.62
C LEU A 31 12.50 14.55 -14.23
N SER A 32 13.46 13.89 -13.59
CA SER A 32 14.82 13.72 -14.09
C SER A 32 14.99 12.57 -15.08
N LEU A 33 13.97 11.73 -15.29
CA LEU A 33 14.03 10.59 -16.19
C LEU A 33 13.73 10.98 -17.65
N ASP A 34 14.27 10.18 -18.58
CA ASP A 34 14.03 10.36 -20.01
C ASP A 34 12.54 10.28 -20.35
N GLY A 35 12.06 11.19 -21.19
CA GLY A 35 10.67 11.29 -21.63
C GLY A 35 9.71 11.87 -20.58
N ALA A 36 10.22 12.40 -19.45
CA ALA A 36 9.39 12.95 -18.39
C ALA A 36 8.65 14.22 -18.81
N ASN A 37 7.39 14.30 -18.40
CA ASN A 37 6.58 15.52 -18.43
C ASN A 37 5.66 15.56 -17.20
N ALA A 38 5.07 16.73 -16.92
CA ALA A 38 4.24 16.94 -15.73
C ALA A 38 3.07 15.96 -15.63
N THR A 39 2.45 15.59 -16.75
CA THR A 39 1.31 14.66 -16.78
C THR A 39 1.77 13.25 -16.43
N LEU A 40 2.87 12.76 -17.00
CA LEU A 40 3.41 11.43 -16.70
C LEU A 40 3.89 11.32 -15.26
N VAL A 41 4.51 12.37 -14.72
CA VAL A 41 4.87 12.42 -13.29
C VAL A 41 3.63 12.31 -12.40
N GLY A 42 2.55 13.00 -12.75
CA GLY A 42 1.26 12.85 -12.05
C GLY A 42 0.75 11.41 -12.08
N ILE A 43 0.89 10.71 -13.22
CA ILE A 43 0.51 9.30 -13.36
C ILE A 43 1.43 8.39 -12.54
N VAL A 44 2.74 8.63 -12.50
CA VAL A 44 3.69 7.88 -11.66
C VAL A 44 3.32 7.96 -10.18
N VAL A 45 2.96 9.16 -9.70
CA VAL A 45 2.59 9.37 -8.29
C VAL A 45 1.18 8.84 -8.00
N GLY A 46 0.20 9.18 -8.84
CA GLY A 46 -1.21 8.83 -8.62
C GLY A 46 -1.60 7.44 -9.10
N GLY A 47 -0.93 6.91 -10.14
CA GLY A 47 -1.26 5.63 -10.77
C GLY A 47 -1.17 4.44 -9.82
N TYR A 48 -0.24 4.48 -8.87
CA TYR A 48 -0.18 3.49 -7.78
C TYR A 48 -1.53 3.42 -7.02
N ALA A 49 -2.08 4.56 -6.62
CA ALA A 49 -3.34 4.60 -5.89
C ALA A 49 -4.52 4.15 -6.76
N LEU A 50 -4.52 4.52 -8.04
CA LEU A 50 -5.55 4.11 -9.00
C LEU A 50 -5.60 2.57 -9.14
N THR A 51 -4.46 1.93 -9.40
CA THR A 51 -4.41 0.46 -9.51
C THR A 51 -4.74 -0.21 -8.18
N GLN A 52 -4.33 0.36 -7.04
CA GLN A 52 -4.71 -0.15 -5.74
C GLN A 52 -6.23 -0.16 -5.54
N VAL A 53 -6.94 0.91 -5.92
CA VAL A 53 -8.41 0.99 -5.83
C VAL A 53 -9.06 -0.06 -6.74
N VAL A 54 -8.61 -0.17 -7.99
CA VAL A 54 -9.15 -1.13 -8.97
C VAL A 54 -8.97 -2.57 -8.49
N PHE A 55 -7.80 -2.92 -7.96
CA PHE A 55 -7.49 -4.29 -7.54
C PHE A 55 -7.93 -4.62 -6.11
N GLN A 56 -8.40 -3.64 -5.32
CA GLN A 56 -8.84 -3.88 -3.94
C GLN A 56 -10.00 -4.88 -3.85
N VAL A 57 -11.01 -4.73 -4.70
CA VAL A 57 -12.18 -5.63 -4.74
C VAL A 57 -11.79 -7.02 -5.27
N PRO A 58 -11.10 -7.16 -6.43
CA PRO A 58 -10.58 -8.46 -6.89
C PRO A 58 -9.76 -9.20 -5.84
N PHE A 59 -8.85 -8.52 -5.14
CA PHE A 59 -8.05 -9.12 -4.07
C PHE A 59 -8.90 -9.54 -2.88
N GLY A 60 -9.93 -8.78 -2.52
CA GLY A 60 -10.90 -9.15 -1.50
C GLY A 60 -11.58 -10.49 -1.86
N VAL A 61 -12.17 -10.58 -3.05
CA VAL A 61 -12.84 -11.80 -3.55
C VAL A 61 -11.87 -12.97 -3.65
N MET A 62 -10.66 -12.73 -4.16
CA MET A 62 -9.62 -13.76 -4.25
C MET A 62 -9.25 -14.30 -2.87
N SER A 63 -9.18 -13.45 -1.86
CA SER A 63 -8.83 -13.84 -0.50
C SER A 63 -9.91 -14.68 0.19
N ASP A 64 -11.17 -14.48 -0.17
CA ASP A 64 -12.28 -15.28 0.33
C ASP A 64 -12.33 -16.67 -0.34
N LYS A 65 -11.93 -16.77 -1.63
CA LYS A 65 -11.95 -18.02 -2.40
C LYS A 65 -10.68 -18.86 -2.27
N LEU A 66 -9.52 -18.24 -2.38
CA LEU A 66 -8.20 -18.89 -2.42
C LEU A 66 -7.47 -18.84 -1.06
N GLY A 67 -8.06 -18.15 -0.08
CA GLY A 67 -7.51 -18.00 1.26
C GLY A 67 -6.66 -16.74 1.46
N ARG A 68 -6.64 -16.25 2.69
CA ARG A 68 -6.01 -14.98 3.10
C ARG A 68 -4.51 -14.96 2.80
N LYS A 69 -3.78 -15.99 3.24
CA LYS A 69 -2.31 -16.04 3.10
C LYS A 69 -1.86 -16.05 1.64
N GLY A 70 -2.46 -16.89 0.81
CA GLY A 70 -2.12 -16.99 -0.61
C GLY A 70 -2.28 -15.64 -1.30
N THR A 71 -3.40 -14.97 -1.04
CA THR A 71 -3.68 -13.66 -1.61
C THR A 71 -2.70 -12.57 -1.14
N ILE A 72 -2.31 -12.58 0.15
CA ILE A 72 -1.30 -11.63 0.66
C ILE A 72 0.07 -11.90 0.00
N ILE A 73 0.47 -13.17 -0.16
CA ILE A 73 1.73 -13.51 -0.85
C ILE A 73 1.72 -13.00 -2.29
N THR A 74 0.63 -13.26 -3.04
CA THR A 74 0.50 -12.77 -4.43
C THR A 74 0.62 -11.25 -4.50
N GLY A 75 -0.06 -10.52 -3.62
CA GLY A 75 0.02 -9.06 -3.59
C GLY A 75 1.39 -8.52 -3.21
N LEU A 76 2.10 -9.17 -2.27
CA LEU A 76 3.47 -8.81 -1.90
C LEU A 76 4.47 -9.12 -3.02
N LEU A 77 4.26 -10.20 -3.79
CA LEU A 77 5.08 -10.52 -4.96
C LEU A 77 4.89 -9.47 -6.07
N LEU A 78 3.65 -9.09 -6.39
CA LEU A 78 3.38 -8.01 -7.35
C LEU A 78 4.03 -6.69 -6.89
N PHE A 79 3.95 -6.38 -5.60
CA PHE A 79 4.59 -5.21 -5.02
C PHE A 79 6.12 -5.27 -5.10
N ALA A 80 6.73 -6.44 -4.85
CA ALA A 80 8.17 -6.64 -4.97
C ALA A 80 8.65 -6.53 -6.42
N ILE A 81 7.95 -7.16 -7.37
CA ILE A 81 8.29 -7.11 -8.80
C ILE A 81 8.14 -5.67 -9.32
N GLY A 82 7.04 -4.99 -8.98
CA GLY A 82 6.85 -3.58 -9.32
C GLY A 82 7.95 -2.70 -8.75
N SER A 83 8.41 -2.96 -7.52
CA SER A 83 9.53 -2.25 -6.90
C SER A 83 10.84 -2.50 -7.65
N LEU A 84 11.10 -3.74 -8.07
CA LEU A 84 12.29 -4.06 -8.87
C LEU A 84 12.28 -3.31 -10.22
N ILE A 85 11.13 -3.29 -10.91
CA ILE A 85 10.98 -2.54 -12.16
C ILE A 85 11.25 -1.05 -11.94
N CYS A 86 10.71 -0.46 -10.86
CA CYS A 86 11.00 0.94 -10.50
C CYS A 86 12.49 1.19 -10.20
N ALA A 87 13.16 0.22 -9.56
CA ALA A 87 14.58 0.34 -9.18
C ALA A 87 15.53 0.38 -10.38
N ILE A 88 15.18 -0.33 -11.47
CA ILE A 88 15.99 -0.41 -12.69
C ILE A 88 15.47 0.54 -13.79
N ALA A 89 14.47 1.36 -13.51
CA ALA A 89 13.89 2.27 -14.48
C ALA A 89 14.88 3.37 -14.90
N THR A 90 15.10 3.53 -16.18
CA THR A 90 15.92 4.60 -16.79
C THR A 90 15.07 5.66 -17.47
N ASP A 91 13.80 5.37 -17.71
CA ASP A 91 12.82 6.23 -18.37
C ASP A 91 11.50 6.29 -17.56
N ILE A 92 10.70 7.31 -17.85
CA ILE A 92 9.44 7.58 -17.13
C ILE A 92 8.39 6.48 -17.35
N TYR A 93 8.37 5.81 -18.50
CA TYR A 93 7.38 4.78 -18.82
C TYR A 93 7.64 3.51 -18.04
N THR A 94 8.92 3.11 -17.93
CA THR A 94 9.34 1.96 -17.10
C THR A 94 9.02 2.23 -15.62
N LEU A 95 9.29 3.44 -15.12
CA LEU A 95 8.94 3.82 -13.76
C LEU A 95 7.42 3.76 -13.56
N MET A 96 6.63 4.27 -14.50
CA MET A 96 5.16 4.25 -14.47
C MET A 96 4.63 2.81 -14.42
N LEU A 97 5.13 1.90 -15.27
CA LEU A 97 4.73 0.49 -15.25
C LEU A 97 5.02 -0.17 -13.90
N GLY A 98 6.20 0.07 -13.34
CA GLY A 98 6.56 -0.43 -12.01
C GLY A 98 5.61 0.09 -10.93
N ARG A 99 5.24 1.37 -10.96
CA ARG A 99 4.30 1.98 -10.00
C ARG A 99 2.88 1.41 -10.14
N LEU A 100 2.39 1.24 -11.34
CA LEU A 100 1.09 0.60 -11.58
C LEU A 100 1.07 -0.84 -11.07
N LEU A 101 2.15 -1.59 -11.29
CA LEU A 101 2.27 -2.96 -10.78
C LEU A 101 2.39 -3.01 -9.26
N GLN A 102 3.14 -2.09 -8.63
CA GLN A 102 3.17 -1.97 -7.16
C GLN A 102 1.77 -1.77 -6.58
N GLY A 103 0.96 -0.88 -7.18
CA GLY A 103 -0.40 -0.60 -6.74
C GLY A 103 -1.34 -1.79 -6.88
N SER A 104 -1.16 -2.62 -7.92
CA SER A 104 -2.00 -3.80 -8.14
C SER A 104 -1.91 -4.84 -7.02
N GLY A 105 -0.82 -4.84 -6.22
CA GLY A 105 -0.69 -5.66 -5.02
C GLY A 105 -1.54 -5.17 -3.84
N ALA A 106 -2.85 -5.06 -3.98
CA ALA A 106 -3.79 -4.41 -3.07
C ALA A 106 -4.15 -5.25 -1.83
N ILE A 107 -3.18 -5.55 -0.96
CA ILE A 107 -3.36 -6.44 0.21
C ILE A 107 -3.99 -5.77 1.44
N GLY A 108 -4.20 -4.45 1.45
CA GLY A 108 -4.63 -3.72 2.65
C GLY A 108 -5.92 -4.27 3.26
N ALA A 109 -6.98 -4.44 2.45
CA ALA A 109 -8.25 -5.00 2.90
C ALA A 109 -8.10 -6.47 3.33
N VAL A 110 -7.27 -7.26 2.64
CA VAL A 110 -7.04 -8.68 2.95
C VAL A 110 -6.36 -8.85 4.30
N VAL A 111 -5.34 -8.03 4.61
CA VAL A 111 -4.67 -8.05 5.92
C VAL A 111 -5.63 -7.63 7.04
N THR A 112 -6.44 -6.60 6.82
CA THR A 112 -7.46 -6.15 7.76
C THR A 112 -8.50 -7.23 8.04
N ALA A 113 -8.98 -7.91 6.99
CA ALA A 113 -9.91 -9.04 7.12
C ALA A 113 -9.24 -10.20 7.88
N MET A 114 -8.00 -10.56 7.54
CA MET A 114 -7.27 -11.64 8.23
C MET A 114 -7.05 -11.33 9.72
N ILE A 115 -6.75 -10.08 10.08
CA ILE A 115 -6.67 -9.67 11.49
C ILE A 115 -8.03 -9.87 12.17
N SER A 116 -9.13 -9.46 11.53
CA SER A 116 -10.49 -9.62 12.06
C SER A 116 -10.90 -11.08 12.24
N ASP A 117 -10.42 -11.97 11.36
CA ASP A 117 -10.66 -13.42 11.42
C ASP A 117 -9.88 -14.11 12.58
N LEU A 118 -8.75 -13.52 13.01
CA LEU A 118 -7.86 -14.06 14.04
C LEU A 118 -8.15 -13.57 15.46
N VAL A 119 -9.01 -12.55 15.61
CA VAL A 119 -9.31 -11.94 16.92
C VAL A 119 -10.80 -12.00 17.22
N LYS A 120 -11.15 -12.02 18.54
CA LYS A 120 -12.55 -11.95 18.98
C LYS A 120 -13.12 -10.57 18.65
N GLU A 121 -14.42 -10.48 18.46
CA GLU A 121 -15.12 -9.25 18.06
C GLU A 121 -14.81 -8.04 18.96
N HIS A 122 -14.84 -8.23 20.28
CA HIS A 122 -14.53 -7.18 21.26
C HIS A 122 -13.05 -6.73 21.27
N GLU A 123 -12.14 -7.49 20.62
CA GLU A 123 -10.72 -7.17 20.49
C GLU A 123 -10.39 -6.50 19.15
N ARG A 124 -11.30 -6.50 18.16
CA ARG A 124 -11.05 -5.98 16.81
C ARG A 124 -10.59 -4.53 16.82
N SER A 125 -11.23 -3.66 17.60
CA SER A 125 -10.83 -2.24 17.70
C SER A 125 -9.40 -2.07 18.20
N LYS A 126 -8.98 -2.86 19.21
CA LYS A 126 -7.62 -2.85 19.73
C LYS A 126 -6.61 -3.36 18.71
N ALA A 127 -6.96 -4.42 17.96
CA ALA A 127 -6.12 -4.96 16.90
C ALA A 127 -5.94 -3.96 15.74
N MET A 128 -6.99 -3.26 15.34
CA MET A 128 -6.92 -2.21 14.32
C MET A 128 -6.11 -0.99 14.80
N ALA A 129 -6.25 -0.59 16.06
CA ALA A 129 -5.44 0.47 16.64
C ALA A 129 -3.95 0.11 16.64
N LEU A 130 -3.60 -1.14 17.01
CA LEU A 130 -2.23 -1.64 16.94
C LEU A 130 -1.68 -1.59 15.51
N MET A 131 -2.45 -2.07 14.53
CA MET A 131 -2.08 -2.00 13.11
C MET A 131 -1.85 -0.56 12.66
N GLY A 132 -2.76 0.35 13.02
CA GLY A 132 -2.66 1.78 12.69
C GLY A 132 -1.42 2.43 13.30
N SER A 133 -1.05 2.09 14.55
CA SER A 133 0.16 2.58 15.22
C SER A 133 1.42 2.14 14.49
N PHE A 134 1.49 0.88 14.03
CA PHE A 134 2.61 0.38 13.23
C PHE A 134 2.73 1.11 11.89
N ILE A 135 1.60 1.36 11.20
CA ILE A 135 1.58 2.12 9.94
C ILE A 135 2.02 3.57 10.19
N GLY A 136 1.52 4.22 11.25
CA GLY A 136 1.91 5.58 11.60
C GLY A 136 3.39 5.73 11.91
N LEU A 137 3.97 4.78 12.66
CA LEU A 137 5.39 4.75 12.94
C LEU A 137 6.21 4.53 11.66
N ALA A 138 5.79 3.60 10.81
CA ALA A 138 6.41 3.36 9.51
C ALA A 138 6.39 4.61 8.63
N PHE A 139 5.27 5.35 8.61
CA PHE A 139 5.16 6.63 7.91
C PHE A 139 6.16 7.66 8.43
N ALA A 140 6.23 7.87 9.75
CA ALA A 140 7.11 8.85 10.36
C ALA A 140 8.60 8.58 10.04
N ILE A 141 9.03 7.31 10.17
CA ILE A 141 10.40 6.91 9.86
C ILE A 141 10.67 7.03 8.35
N ALA A 142 9.74 6.62 7.50
CA ALA A 142 9.90 6.66 6.05
C ALA A 142 10.05 8.09 5.52
N MET A 143 9.28 9.04 6.06
CA MET A 143 9.35 10.46 5.68
C MET A 143 10.72 11.10 5.95
N LEU A 144 11.40 10.65 7.00
CA LEU A 144 12.76 11.11 7.32
C LEU A 144 13.82 10.35 6.52
N ALA A 145 13.68 9.02 6.43
CA ALA A 145 14.65 8.16 5.77
C ALA A 145 14.67 8.34 4.24
N GLY A 146 13.53 8.61 3.61
CA GLY A 146 13.42 8.72 2.16
C GLY A 146 14.31 9.80 1.56
N PRO A 147 14.17 11.07 1.94
CA PRO A 147 15.04 12.15 1.46
C PRO A 147 16.52 11.95 1.80
N LEU A 148 16.84 11.44 3.01
CA LEU A 148 18.21 11.17 3.42
C LEU A 148 18.84 10.11 2.51
N ILE A 149 18.26 8.93 2.41
CA ILE A 149 18.82 7.82 1.61
C ILE A 149 18.80 8.18 0.12
N GLY A 150 17.68 8.74 -0.37
CA GLY A 150 17.53 9.15 -1.77
C GLY A 150 18.50 10.24 -2.19
N GLY A 151 18.82 11.17 -1.28
CA GLY A 151 19.78 12.24 -1.53
C GLY A 151 21.24 11.79 -1.52
N PHE A 152 21.62 10.84 -0.64
CA PHE A 152 23.01 10.38 -0.54
C PHE A 152 23.35 9.25 -1.51
N ILE A 153 22.43 8.30 -1.74
CA ILE A 153 22.71 7.06 -2.48
C ILE A 153 21.93 7.01 -3.80
N GLY A 154 20.83 7.77 -3.89
CA GLY A 154 19.96 7.81 -5.05
C GLY A 154 18.60 7.12 -4.81
N VAL A 155 17.59 7.59 -5.53
CA VAL A 155 16.20 7.11 -5.41
C VAL A 155 16.00 5.65 -5.82
N PRO A 156 16.71 5.08 -6.81
CA PRO A 156 16.62 3.65 -7.14
C PRO A 156 16.84 2.72 -5.94
N VAL A 157 17.72 3.08 -5.01
CA VAL A 157 18.00 2.28 -3.79
C VAL A 157 16.75 2.17 -2.90
N LEU A 158 15.91 3.18 -2.84
CA LEU A 158 14.66 3.13 -2.08
C LEU A 158 13.71 2.05 -2.62
N PHE A 159 13.67 1.86 -3.93
CA PHE A 159 12.88 0.79 -4.53
C PHE A 159 13.47 -0.60 -4.28
N TYR A 160 14.81 -0.75 -4.27
CA TYR A 160 15.43 -2.01 -3.83
C TYR A 160 15.10 -2.32 -2.36
N ILE A 161 15.18 -1.33 -1.46
CA ILE A 161 14.77 -1.49 -0.06
C ILE A 161 13.32 -1.96 0.01
N THR A 162 12.42 -1.33 -0.75
CA THR A 162 11.00 -1.69 -0.81
C THR A 162 10.80 -3.14 -1.27
N MET A 163 11.52 -3.58 -2.29
CA MET A 163 11.50 -4.97 -2.77
C MET A 163 11.92 -5.95 -1.67
N PHE A 164 13.05 -5.69 -1.01
CA PHE A 164 13.54 -6.56 0.08
C PHE A 164 12.57 -6.61 1.26
N LEU A 165 11.96 -5.49 1.64
CA LEU A 165 10.95 -5.46 2.70
C LEU A 165 9.72 -6.27 2.35
N ALA A 166 9.30 -6.29 1.08
CA ALA A 166 8.21 -7.14 0.62
C ALA A 166 8.56 -8.63 0.72
N LEU A 167 9.78 -9.02 0.33
CA LEU A 167 10.26 -10.41 0.46
C LEU A 167 10.37 -10.84 1.94
N ILE A 168 10.89 -9.97 2.81
CA ILE A 168 10.91 -10.20 4.26
C ILE A 168 9.48 -10.37 4.80
N SER A 169 8.52 -9.57 4.33
CA SER A 169 7.11 -9.67 4.70
C SER A 169 6.50 -11.03 4.32
N ILE A 170 6.85 -11.56 3.13
CA ILE A 170 6.44 -12.91 2.71
C ILE A 170 7.02 -13.97 3.65
N TYR A 171 8.29 -13.87 3.99
CA TYR A 171 8.96 -14.80 4.92
C TYR A 171 8.28 -14.79 6.30
N ILE A 172 8.00 -13.60 6.85
CA ILE A 172 7.31 -13.45 8.13
C ILE A 172 5.90 -14.03 8.06
N LEU A 173 5.16 -13.79 6.98
CA LEU A 173 3.81 -14.32 6.78
C LEU A 173 3.78 -15.84 6.81
N ILE A 174 4.73 -16.49 6.14
CA ILE A 174 4.80 -17.96 6.07
C ILE A 174 5.18 -18.54 7.43
N LYS A 175 6.16 -17.96 8.12
CA LYS A 175 6.77 -18.54 9.34
C LYS A 175 6.06 -18.17 10.64
N LYS A 176 5.50 -16.96 10.74
CA LYS A 176 5.02 -16.38 12.01
C LYS A 176 3.50 -16.20 12.08
N VAL A 177 2.81 -16.17 10.96
CA VAL A 177 1.37 -15.95 10.96
C VAL A 177 0.64 -17.30 10.92
N PRO A 178 -0.30 -17.57 11.84
CA PRO A 178 -1.12 -18.79 11.79
C PRO A 178 -2.07 -18.73 10.58
N ASN A 179 -2.54 -19.90 10.13
CA ASN A 179 -3.63 -19.95 9.17
C ASN A 179 -4.92 -19.48 9.88
N PRO A 180 -5.69 -18.56 9.31
CA PRO A 180 -6.98 -18.24 9.88
C PRO A 180 -7.91 -19.46 9.81
N PRO A 181 -8.86 -19.60 10.74
CA PRO A 181 -9.90 -20.60 10.63
C PRO A 181 -10.66 -20.38 9.30
N ILE A 182 -11.07 -21.49 8.67
CA ILE A 182 -11.93 -21.42 7.49
C ILE A 182 -13.30 -20.95 7.97
N ILE A 183 -13.57 -19.67 7.86
CA ILE A 183 -14.89 -19.10 8.16
C ILE A 183 -15.71 -19.30 6.87
N THR A 184 -16.53 -20.35 6.83
CA THR A 184 -17.58 -20.46 5.82
C THR A 184 -18.61 -19.37 6.12
N HIS A 185 -18.44 -18.22 5.50
CA HIS A 185 -19.49 -17.21 5.50
C HIS A 185 -20.67 -17.78 4.72
N THR A 186 -21.69 -18.25 5.42
CA THR A 186 -22.98 -18.53 4.83
C THR A 186 -23.60 -17.17 4.48
N TYR A 187 -23.26 -16.67 3.30
CA TYR A 187 -23.90 -15.50 2.73
C TYR A 187 -25.33 -15.88 2.34
N ASN A 188 -26.24 -15.80 3.31
CA ASN A 188 -27.67 -16.02 3.04
C ASN A 188 -28.36 -14.77 2.45
N ASP A 189 -27.72 -13.60 2.57
CA ASP A 189 -28.24 -12.37 1.97
C ASP A 189 -27.26 -11.86 0.91
N LYS A 190 -27.75 -11.78 -0.32
CA LYS A 190 -27.05 -11.12 -1.42
C LYS A 190 -27.03 -9.62 -1.18
N LEU A 191 -26.11 -9.15 -0.30
CA LEU A 191 -25.80 -7.72 -0.21
C LEU A 191 -25.40 -7.24 -1.60
N ARG A 192 -26.25 -6.43 -2.21
CA ARG A 192 -25.98 -5.84 -3.51
C ARG A 192 -25.05 -4.63 -3.30
N LEU A 193 -24.15 -4.40 -4.23
CA LEU A 193 -23.30 -3.21 -4.23
C LEU A 193 -24.12 -1.92 -4.13
N SER A 194 -25.35 -1.93 -4.70
CA SER A 194 -26.33 -0.85 -4.60
C SER A 194 -26.71 -0.50 -3.16
N ASP A 195 -26.78 -1.48 -2.25
CA ASP A 195 -27.20 -1.27 -0.86
C ASP A 195 -26.09 -0.55 -0.06
N VAL A 196 -24.84 -0.85 -0.41
CA VAL A 196 -23.66 -0.17 0.15
C VAL A 196 -23.56 1.26 -0.37
N LEU A 197 -23.73 1.44 -1.70
CA LEU A 197 -23.69 2.76 -2.35
C LEU A 197 -24.89 3.65 -1.98
N GLY A 198 -26.02 3.06 -1.60
CA GLY A 198 -27.21 3.78 -1.11
C GLY A 198 -27.08 4.29 0.33
N ASN A 199 -26.10 3.80 1.11
CA ASN A 199 -25.94 4.19 2.51
C ASN A 199 -25.24 5.54 2.67
N THR A 200 -25.99 6.56 3.07
CA THR A 200 -25.49 7.94 3.21
C THR A 200 -24.31 8.07 4.19
N ASN A 201 -24.27 7.30 5.29
CA ASN A 201 -23.20 7.37 6.27
C ASN A 201 -21.90 6.78 5.70
N ILE A 202 -21.99 5.66 4.97
CA ILE A 202 -20.85 5.05 4.29
C ILE A 202 -20.30 6.01 3.22
N ASN A 203 -21.19 6.63 2.45
CA ASN A 203 -20.78 7.57 1.40
C ASN A 203 -20.11 8.83 1.96
N ARG A 204 -20.60 9.38 3.07
CA ARG A 204 -19.94 10.50 3.76
C ARG A 204 -18.53 10.14 4.20
N MET A 205 -18.34 8.96 4.81
CA MET A 205 -17.02 8.48 5.20
C MET A 205 -16.10 8.27 3.99
N ASN A 206 -16.62 7.71 2.90
CA ASN A 206 -15.85 7.49 1.68
C ASN A 206 -15.41 8.81 1.03
N ILE A 207 -16.31 9.80 0.94
CA ILE A 207 -16.00 11.14 0.42
C ILE A 207 -14.93 11.83 1.28
N THR A 208 -15.06 11.79 2.60
CA THR A 208 -14.08 12.38 3.51
C THR A 208 -12.70 11.73 3.35
N ASN A 209 -12.65 10.40 3.30
CA ASN A 209 -11.42 9.64 3.03
C ASN A 209 -10.80 9.98 1.67
N PHE A 210 -11.63 10.07 0.65
CA PHE A 210 -11.18 10.44 -0.70
C PHE A 210 -10.53 11.82 -0.71
N LEU A 211 -11.21 12.83 -0.15
CA LEU A 211 -10.69 14.20 -0.08
C LEU A 211 -9.37 14.27 0.71
N GLN A 212 -9.30 13.61 1.86
CA GLN A 212 -8.08 13.55 2.67
C GLN A 212 -6.91 12.94 1.88
N LYS A 213 -7.14 11.82 1.20
CA LYS A 213 -6.10 11.15 0.39
C LYS A 213 -5.70 11.95 -0.84
N ALA A 214 -6.65 12.59 -1.50
CA ALA A 214 -6.40 13.45 -2.64
C ALA A 214 -5.51 14.65 -2.25
N LEU A 215 -5.85 15.36 -1.15
CA LEU A 215 -5.06 16.48 -0.64
C LEU A 215 -3.65 16.04 -0.23
N MET A 216 -3.54 14.90 0.46
CA MET A 216 -2.25 14.35 0.86
C MET A 216 -1.38 14.03 -0.38
N THR A 217 -1.93 13.36 -1.38
CA THR A 217 -1.20 12.99 -2.61
C THR A 217 -0.80 14.24 -3.39
N PHE A 218 -1.70 15.22 -3.49
CA PHE A 218 -1.40 16.52 -4.12
C PHE A 218 -0.25 17.25 -3.42
N ALA A 219 -0.25 17.28 -2.09
CA ALA A 219 0.85 17.89 -1.33
C ALA A 219 2.20 17.21 -1.61
N PHE A 220 2.25 15.87 -1.61
CA PHE A 220 3.47 15.13 -1.94
C PHE A 220 3.93 15.27 -3.39
N LEU A 221 3.02 15.58 -4.31
CA LEU A 221 3.38 15.89 -5.70
C LEU A 221 3.95 17.30 -5.85
N VAL A 222 3.28 18.28 -5.29
CA VAL A 222 3.52 19.70 -5.60
C VAL A 222 4.59 20.33 -4.71
N ILE A 223 4.59 20.03 -3.40
CA ILE A 223 5.53 20.67 -2.46
C ILE A 223 7.00 20.42 -2.83
N PRO A 224 7.47 19.18 -3.12
CA PRO A 224 8.85 18.96 -3.52
C PRO A 224 9.24 19.71 -4.79
N ILE A 225 8.33 19.79 -5.78
CA ILE A 225 8.58 20.52 -7.04
C ILE A 225 8.72 22.01 -6.79
N ILE A 226 7.88 22.61 -5.94
CA ILE A 226 7.98 24.04 -5.60
C ILE A 226 9.31 24.32 -4.90
N LEU A 227 9.67 23.51 -3.89
CA LEU A 227 10.90 23.70 -3.14
C LEU A 227 12.15 23.61 -4.02
N THR A 228 12.20 22.68 -4.97
CA THR A 228 13.35 22.57 -5.89
C THR A 228 13.43 23.66 -6.95
N LYS A 229 12.32 24.41 -7.21
CA LYS A 229 12.33 25.55 -8.14
C LYS A 229 12.65 26.88 -7.45
N THR A 230 12.47 26.95 -6.13
CA THR A 230 12.59 28.19 -5.36
C THR A 230 13.95 28.31 -4.68
N TYR A 231 14.65 27.22 -4.49
CA TYR A 231 15.98 27.11 -3.89
C TYR A 231 16.93 26.30 -4.80
#